data_fa0fc767a2c589a95a9f8a0a714aec02
#
_entry.id   fa0fc767a2c589a95a9f8a0a714aec02
#
_cell.length_a   1.000
_cell.length_b   1.000
_cell.length_c   1.000
_cell.angle_alpha   90.00
_cell.angle_beta   90.00
_cell.angle_gamma   90.00
#
_symmetry.space_group_name_H-M   'P 1'
#
loop_
_entity.id
_entity.type
_entity.pdbx_description
1 polymer ?
#
loop_
_entity_poly.entity_id
_entity_poly.type
_entity_poly.pdbx_seq_one_letter_code
_entity_poly.pdbx_strand_id
1 'polypeptide(L)'
;MNAYFPALRAADWIAVVCANGFNLLCLLMFWLRAQKRSALGNRFGWAAVALAAPLAGVAIVNTLQQRGVWWTLLLLPVLLYALVQWILDGLLKLDFRKTRWLGPYLLLFYLAQFGLIGYAFLTGKGYGLVTLATYFATLGMTAYSYRRVGHG
;
A
#
# COMPACT_ATOMS: atom_id res chain seq x y z
N MET A 1 -10.09 -8.83 33.77
CA MET A 1 -9.00 -8.68 32.77
C MET A 1 -9.37 -7.50 31.89
N ASN A 2 -8.96 -6.28 32.29
CA ASN A 2 -9.24 -5.06 31.53
C ASN A 2 -8.35 -5.06 30.29
N ALA A 3 -8.94 -5.29 29.12
CA ALA A 3 -8.25 -5.11 27.85
C ALA A 3 -7.90 -3.62 27.73
N TYR A 4 -6.66 -3.28 28.02
CA TYR A 4 -6.09 -1.97 27.72
C TYR A 4 -6.08 -1.84 26.20
N PHE A 5 -7.13 -1.24 25.62
CA PHE A 5 -7.02 -0.66 24.28
C PHE A 5 -6.30 0.67 24.48
N PRO A 6 -5.03 0.80 24.07
CA PRO A 6 -4.40 2.10 24.10
C PRO A 6 -5.25 3.04 23.25
N ALA A 7 -5.56 4.22 23.79
CA ALA A 7 -6.26 5.25 23.02
C ALA A 7 -5.56 5.40 21.67
N LEU A 8 -6.30 5.24 20.57
CA LEU A 8 -5.78 5.35 19.21
C LEU A 8 -5.11 6.71 19.05
N ARG A 9 -3.83 6.70 18.74
CA ARG A 9 -3.08 7.93 18.46
C ARG A 9 -3.44 8.43 17.07
N ALA A 10 -3.33 9.72 16.84
CA ALA A 10 -3.56 10.32 15.51
C ALA A 10 -2.72 9.62 14.42
N ALA A 11 -1.48 9.24 14.73
CA ALA A 11 -0.60 8.50 13.82
C ALA A 11 -1.19 7.14 13.39
N ASP A 12 -1.86 6.42 14.32
CA ASP A 12 -2.47 5.13 14.03
C ASP A 12 -3.68 5.28 13.09
N TRP A 13 -4.49 6.32 13.30
CA TRP A 13 -5.58 6.66 12.39
C TRP A 13 -5.08 7.00 10.99
N ILE A 14 -4.06 7.85 10.90
CA ILE A 14 -3.45 8.21 9.61
C ILE A 14 -2.96 6.94 8.89
N ALA A 15 -2.24 6.06 9.59
CA ALA A 15 -1.74 4.83 8.99
C ALA A 15 -2.86 3.90 8.50
N VAL A 16 -3.92 3.69 9.30
CA VAL A 16 -5.05 2.82 8.92
C VAL A 16 -5.83 3.42 7.74
N VAL A 17 -6.07 4.73 7.74
CA VAL A 17 -6.75 5.41 6.63
C VAL A 17 -5.89 5.33 5.36
N CYS A 18 -4.58 5.56 5.47
CA CYS A 18 -3.67 5.44 4.33
C CYS A 18 -3.59 3.99 3.82
N ALA A 19 -3.57 2.98 4.70
CA ALA A 19 -3.54 1.57 4.30
C ALA A 19 -4.78 1.18 3.48
N ASN A 20 -5.97 1.54 3.97
CA ASN A 20 -7.20 1.27 3.23
C ASN A 20 -7.32 2.14 1.97
N GLY A 21 -6.91 3.40 2.05
CA GLY A 21 -6.84 4.30 0.89
C GLY A 21 -5.93 3.75 -0.20
N PHE A 22 -4.76 3.22 0.17
CA PHE A 22 -3.83 2.58 -0.76
C PHE A 22 -4.48 1.40 -1.48
N ASN A 23 -5.13 0.49 -0.73
CA ASN A 23 -5.84 -0.65 -1.31
C ASN A 23 -6.96 -0.21 -2.27
N LEU A 24 -7.80 0.76 -1.86
CA LEU A 24 -8.89 1.25 -2.70
C LEU A 24 -8.40 1.97 -3.96
N LEU A 25 -7.35 2.75 -3.87
CA LEU A 25 -6.73 3.40 -5.04
C LEU A 25 -6.14 2.37 -6.02
N CYS A 26 -5.49 1.32 -5.49
CA CYS A 26 -5.00 0.20 -6.30
C CYS A 26 -6.17 -0.57 -6.95
N LEU A 27 -7.26 -0.81 -6.23
CA LEU A 27 -8.46 -1.44 -6.76
C LEU A 27 -9.03 -0.64 -7.93
N LEU A 28 -9.20 0.68 -7.76
CA LEU A 28 -9.66 1.58 -8.81
C LEU A 28 -8.72 1.63 -10.00
N MET A 29 -7.41 1.63 -9.75
CA MET A 29 -6.38 1.58 -10.80
C MET A 29 -6.55 0.32 -11.66
N PHE A 30 -6.66 -0.85 -11.05
CA PHE A 30 -6.82 -2.11 -11.78
C PHE A 30 -8.18 -2.21 -12.48
N TRP A 31 -9.24 -1.73 -11.85
CA TRP A 31 -10.57 -1.66 -12.48
C TRP A 31 -10.56 -0.80 -13.75
N LEU A 32 -9.96 0.41 -13.69
CA LEU A 32 -9.84 1.30 -14.85
C LEU A 32 -8.98 0.70 -15.97
N ARG A 33 -7.89 0.00 -15.60
CA ARG A 33 -7.07 -0.73 -16.58
C ARG A 33 -7.86 -1.83 -17.27
N ALA A 34 -8.67 -2.60 -16.52
CA ALA A 34 -9.55 -3.61 -17.09
C ALA A 34 -10.57 -3.01 -18.07
N GLN A 35 -10.93 -1.75 -17.92
CA GLN A 35 -11.77 -0.99 -18.85
C GLN A 35 -10.99 -0.28 -19.98
N LYS A 36 -9.71 -0.59 -20.14
CA LYS A 36 -8.80 0.04 -21.13
C LYS A 36 -8.60 1.55 -20.93
N ARG A 37 -8.86 2.07 -19.73
CA ARG A 37 -8.63 3.47 -19.33
C ARG A 37 -7.31 3.61 -18.57
N SER A 38 -6.21 3.16 -19.16
CA SER A 38 -4.89 3.08 -18.51
C SER A 38 -4.37 4.44 -18.04
N ALA A 39 -4.58 5.51 -18.81
CA ALA A 39 -4.12 6.85 -18.44
C ALA A 39 -4.76 7.33 -17.12
N LEU A 40 -6.07 7.10 -16.95
CA LEU A 40 -6.75 7.42 -15.70
C LEU A 40 -6.33 6.47 -14.57
N GLY A 41 -6.18 5.18 -14.86
CA GLY A 41 -5.66 4.20 -13.90
C GLY A 41 -4.29 4.60 -13.34
N ASN A 42 -3.39 5.10 -14.18
CA ASN A 42 -2.06 5.56 -13.74
C ASN A 42 -2.14 6.74 -12.76
N ARG A 43 -3.11 7.65 -12.91
CA ARG A 43 -3.32 8.75 -11.93
C ARG A 43 -3.67 8.20 -10.54
N PHE A 44 -4.53 7.18 -10.46
CA PHE A 44 -4.84 6.51 -9.18
C PHE A 44 -3.63 5.75 -8.61
N GLY A 45 -2.81 5.15 -9.46
CA GLY A 45 -1.53 4.57 -9.04
C GLY A 45 -0.60 5.59 -8.40
N TRP A 46 -0.45 6.78 -9.01
CA TRP A 46 0.33 7.87 -8.43
C TRP A 46 -0.28 8.43 -7.14
N ALA A 47 -1.61 8.52 -7.05
CA ALA A 47 -2.28 8.91 -5.81
C ALA A 47 -1.99 7.89 -4.68
N ALA A 48 -1.95 6.59 -4.99
CA ALA A 48 -1.56 5.56 -4.02
C ALA A 48 -0.09 5.75 -3.55
N VAL A 49 0.84 6.04 -4.47
CA VAL A 49 2.24 6.33 -4.12
C VAL A 49 2.37 7.57 -3.24
N ALA A 50 1.55 8.61 -3.47
CA ALA A 50 1.55 9.83 -2.66
C ALA A 50 1.18 9.58 -1.19
N LEU A 51 0.44 8.51 -0.88
CA LEU A 51 0.14 8.11 0.50
C LEU A 51 1.38 7.67 1.29
N ALA A 52 2.51 7.43 0.63
CA ALA A 52 3.78 7.17 1.30
C ALA A 52 4.26 8.39 2.11
N ALA A 53 3.92 9.62 1.71
CA ALA A 53 4.34 10.82 2.43
C ALA A 53 3.76 10.89 3.87
N PRO A 54 2.43 10.78 4.09
CA PRO A 54 1.90 10.72 5.45
C PRO A 54 2.37 9.47 6.20
N LEU A 55 2.58 8.32 5.53
CA LEU A 55 3.12 7.10 6.17
C LEU A 55 4.57 7.29 6.62
N ALA A 56 5.38 8.03 5.89
CA ALA A 56 6.72 8.42 6.32
C ALA A 56 6.67 9.29 7.59
N GLY A 57 5.74 10.24 7.65
CA GLY A 57 5.47 11.02 8.87
C GLY A 57 5.12 10.13 10.06
N VAL A 58 4.24 9.14 9.85
CA VAL A 58 3.90 8.15 10.90
C VAL A 58 5.13 7.35 11.35
N ALA A 59 5.97 6.89 10.42
CA ALA A 59 7.20 6.16 10.74
C ALA A 59 8.16 7.00 11.59
N ILE A 60 8.33 8.29 11.24
CA ILE A 60 9.14 9.25 12.01
C ILE A 60 8.57 9.41 13.43
N VAL A 61 7.26 9.67 13.55
CA VAL A 61 6.59 9.83 14.86
C VAL A 61 6.76 8.57 15.72
N ASN A 62 6.57 7.37 15.14
CA ASN A 62 6.76 6.11 15.86
C ASN A 62 8.21 5.97 16.38
N THR A 63 9.19 6.35 15.58
CA THR A 63 10.61 6.31 15.97
C THR A 63 10.92 7.32 17.07
N LEU A 64 10.48 8.57 16.94
CA LEU A 64 10.68 9.62 17.93
C LEU A 64 10.00 9.30 19.28
N GLN A 65 8.84 8.65 19.23
CA GLN A 65 8.11 8.21 20.42
C GLN A 65 8.63 6.88 21.00
N GLN A 66 9.71 6.33 20.46
CA GLN A 66 10.31 5.07 20.86
C GLN A 66 9.29 3.91 20.93
N ARG A 67 8.31 3.90 20.03
CA ARG A 67 7.39 2.76 19.90
C ARG A 67 8.19 1.53 19.47
N GLY A 68 7.72 0.35 19.88
CA GLY A 68 8.41 -0.90 19.53
C GLY A 68 8.75 -0.97 18.03
N VAL A 69 9.87 -1.59 17.70
CA VAL A 69 10.47 -1.62 16.34
C VAL A 69 9.47 -2.02 15.23
N TRP A 70 8.52 -2.87 15.52
CA TRP A 70 7.51 -3.34 14.57
C TRP A 70 6.63 -2.23 14.01
N TRP A 71 6.35 -1.18 14.79
CA TRP A 71 5.54 -0.03 14.34
C TRP A 71 6.20 0.75 13.20
N THR A 72 7.52 0.75 13.13
CA THR A 72 8.26 1.38 12.04
C THR A 72 8.60 0.38 10.94
N LEU A 73 9.03 -0.84 11.32
CA LEU A 73 9.48 -1.85 10.38
C LEU A 73 8.39 -2.24 9.37
N LEU A 74 7.12 -2.32 9.82
CA LEU A 74 5.99 -2.66 8.95
C LEU A 74 5.65 -1.58 7.91
N LEU A 75 6.09 -0.34 8.12
CA LEU A 75 5.92 0.74 7.15
C LEU A 75 7.07 0.82 6.13
N LEU A 76 8.23 0.24 6.41
CA LEU A 76 9.40 0.32 5.50
C LEU A 76 9.11 -0.24 4.09
N PRO A 77 8.43 -1.39 3.92
CA PRO A 77 8.17 -1.92 2.59
C PRO A 77 7.34 -0.99 1.71
N VAL A 78 6.33 -0.29 2.26
CA VAL A 78 5.52 0.64 1.47
C VAL A 78 6.30 1.91 1.12
N LEU A 79 7.17 2.39 2.00
CA LEU A 79 8.04 3.53 1.72
C LEU A 79 9.07 3.18 0.63
N LEU A 80 9.66 1.99 0.71
CA LEU A 80 10.59 1.49 -0.29
C LEU A 80 9.88 1.27 -1.64
N TYR A 81 8.67 0.69 -1.63
CA TYR A 81 7.85 0.53 -2.83
C TYR A 81 7.59 1.88 -3.51
N ALA A 82 7.17 2.88 -2.74
CA ALA A 82 6.90 4.21 -3.27
C ALA A 82 8.15 4.88 -3.86
N LEU A 83 9.30 4.72 -3.20
CA LEU A 83 10.59 5.22 -3.69
C LEU A 83 10.97 4.54 -5.01
N VAL A 84 10.90 3.21 -5.07
CA VAL A 84 11.22 2.45 -6.29
C VAL A 84 10.27 2.83 -7.43
N GLN A 85 8.97 2.93 -7.16
CA GLN A 85 7.98 3.36 -8.14
C GLN A 85 8.29 4.77 -8.66
N TRP A 86 8.62 5.70 -7.76
CA TRP A 86 8.97 7.07 -8.14
C TRP A 86 10.24 7.14 -9.00
N ILE A 87 11.26 6.34 -8.68
CA ILE A 87 12.49 6.26 -9.48
C ILE A 87 12.21 5.66 -10.87
N LEU A 88 11.54 4.51 -10.91
CA LEU A 88 11.35 3.77 -12.17
C LEU A 88 10.37 4.47 -13.12
N ASP A 89 9.21 4.86 -12.66
CA ASP A 89 8.17 5.49 -13.47
C ASP A 89 8.32 7.03 -13.54
N GLY A 90 8.79 7.67 -12.46
CA GLY A 90 8.90 9.12 -12.38
C GLY A 90 10.17 9.67 -13.02
N LEU A 91 11.34 9.20 -12.56
CA LEU A 91 12.63 9.72 -13.01
C LEU A 91 13.12 9.02 -14.28
N LEU A 92 13.18 7.69 -14.28
CA LEU A 92 13.77 6.93 -15.39
C LEU A 92 12.79 6.65 -16.52
N LYS A 93 11.48 6.79 -16.28
CA LYS A 93 10.39 6.52 -17.25
C LYS A 93 10.56 5.18 -17.96
N LEU A 94 11.03 4.16 -17.24
CA LEU A 94 11.32 2.83 -17.78
C LEU A 94 10.03 2.01 -17.88
N ASP A 95 9.81 1.35 -19.02
CA ASP A 95 8.75 0.34 -19.18
C ASP A 95 9.20 -1.00 -18.58
N PHE A 96 9.52 -1.00 -17.26
CA PHE A 96 10.03 -2.16 -16.55
C PHE A 96 9.00 -3.29 -16.43
N ARG A 97 7.70 -2.98 -16.66
CA ARG A 97 6.60 -3.96 -16.60
C ARG A 97 6.71 -5.06 -17.66
N LYS A 98 7.48 -4.81 -18.74
CA LYS A 98 7.78 -5.80 -19.79
C LYS A 98 9.14 -6.48 -19.62
N THR A 99 9.81 -6.24 -18.50
CA THR A 99 11.16 -6.76 -18.25
C THR A 99 11.16 -7.75 -17.10
N ARG A 100 12.30 -8.46 -16.91
CA ARG A 100 12.54 -9.34 -15.75
C ARG A 100 12.45 -8.65 -14.38
N TRP A 101 12.47 -7.31 -14.34
CA TRP A 101 12.34 -6.52 -13.12
C TRP A 101 10.91 -6.48 -12.57
N LEU A 102 9.93 -6.92 -13.35
CA LEU A 102 8.54 -7.01 -12.89
C LEU A 102 8.39 -7.92 -11.64
N GLY A 103 9.10 -9.06 -11.59
CA GLY A 103 9.02 -9.99 -10.46
C GLY A 103 9.43 -9.35 -9.12
N PRO A 104 10.67 -8.83 -9.00
CA PRO A 104 11.11 -8.11 -7.79
C PRO A 104 10.20 -6.93 -7.42
N TYR A 105 9.72 -6.18 -8.40
CA TYR A 105 8.78 -5.08 -8.17
C TYR A 105 7.44 -5.56 -7.58
N LEU A 106 6.85 -6.62 -8.13
CA LEU A 106 5.62 -7.20 -7.58
C LEU A 106 5.83 -7.76 -6.17
N LEU A 107 6.96 -8.40 -5.92
CA LEU A 107 7.30 -8.87 -4.57
C LEU A 107 7.29 -7.70 -3.58
N LEU A 108 7.95 -6.58 -3.94
CA LEU A 108 7.98 -5.38 -3.10
C LEU A 108 6.59 -4.78 -2.90
N PHE A 109 5.76 -4.76 -3.95
CA PHE A 109 4.37 -4.30 -3.87
C PHE A 109 3.55 -5.14 -2.88
N TYR A 110 3.66 -6.47 -2.92
CA TYR A 110 2.94 -7.33 -1.98
C TYR A 110 3.50 -7.22 -0.56
N LEU A 111 4.81 -7.09 -0.39
CA LEU A 111 5.41 -6.83 0.92
C LEU A 111 4.91 -5.50 1.52
N ALA A 112 4.75 -4.47 0.70
CA ALA A 112 4.15 -3.20 1.12
C ALA A 112 2.73 -3.41 1.64
N GLN A 113 1.90 -4.17 0.92
CA GLN A 113 0.54 -4.49 1.35
C GLN A 113 0.50 -5.29 2.66
N PHE A 114 1.34 -6.31 2.80
CA PHE A 114 1.44 -7.09 4.04
C PHE A 114 1.93 -6.24 5.22
N GLY A 115 2.86 -5.32 4.99
CA GLY A 115 3.29 -4.35 5.99
C GLY A 115 2.14 -3.48 6.49
N LEU A 116 1.32 -2.94 5.58
CA LEU A 116 0.15 -2.14 5.92
C LEU A 116 -0.92 -2.94 6.69
N ILE A 117 -1.18 -4.19 6.28
CA ILE A 117 -2.08 -5.10 6.98
C ILE A 117 -1.55 -5.38 8.39
N GLY A 118 -0.25 -5.71 8.51
CA GLY A 118 0.40 -5.96 9.80
C GLY A 118 0.30 -4.76 10.73
N TYR A 119 0.55 -3.55 10.23
CA TYR A 119 0.39 -2.31 11.00
C TYR A 119 -1.06 -2.13 11.48
N ALA A 120 -2.03 -2.35 10.61
CA ALA A 120 -3.44 -2.23 10.97
C ALA A 120 -3.84 -3.26 12.06
N PHE A 121 -3.29 -4.48 12.04
CA PHE A 121 -3.48 -5.46 13.11
C PHE A 121 -2.83 -5.05 14.42
N LEU A 122 -1.65 -4.42 14.40
CA LEU A 122 -1.04 -3.86 15.61
C LEU A 122 -1.90 -2.74 16.22
N THR A 123 -2.57 -1.97 15.37
CA THR A 123 -3.49 -0.90 15.80
C THR A 123 -4.76 -1.48 16.43
N GLY A 124 -5.28 -2.58 15.88
CA GLY A 124 -6.43 -3.30 16.44
C GLY A 124 -6.98 -4.35 15.48
N LYS A 125 -7.52 -5.44 16.02
CA LYS A 125 -8.04 -6.57 15.22
C LYS A 125 -9.07 -6.14 14.18
N GLY A 126 -10.00 -5.24 14.53
CA GLY A 126 -11.03 -4.75 13.59
C GLY A 126 -10.42 -4.01 12.39
N TYR A 127 -9.44 -3.14 12.65
CA TYR A 127 -8.73 -2.41 11.59
C TYR A 127 -7.93 -3.34 10.67
N GLY A 128 -7.24 -4.33 11.26
CA GLY A 128 -6.54 -5.35 10.51
C GLY A 128 -7.48 -6.16 9.59
N LEU A 129 -8.66 -6.56 10.07
CA LEU A 129 -9.65 -7.30 9.28
C LEU A 129 -10.21 -6.44 8.13
N VAL A 130 -10.51 -5.16 8.36
CA VAL A 130 -10.97 -4.25 7.30
C VAL A 130 -9.88 -4.06 6.24
N THR A 131 -8.62 -3.85 6.66
CA THR A 131 -7.49 -3.70 5.73
C THR A 131 -7.24 -4.99 4.95
N LEU A 132 -7.38 -6.15 5.57
CA LEU A 132 -7.28 -7.45 4.92
C LEU A 132 -8.40 -7.65 3.90
N ALA A 133 -9.64 -7.25 4.22
CA ALA A 133 -10.78 -7.34 3.28
C ALA A 133 -10.56 -6.43 2.05
N THR A 134 -10.11 -5.19 2.24
CA THR A 134 -9.79 -4.28 1.12
C THR A 134 -8.62 -4.79 0.28
N TYR A 135 -7.64 -5.45 0.90
CA TYR A 135 -6.55 -6.14 0.19
C TYR A 135 -7.08 -7.27 -0.70
N PHE A 136 -7.94 -8.16 -0.19
CA PHE A 136 -8.51 -9.23 -1.00
C PHE A 136 -9.37 -8.70 -2.16
N ALA A 137 -10.11 -7.61 -1.96
CA ALA A 137 -10.82 -6.93 -3.04
C ALA A 137 -9.85 -6.44 -4.13
N THR A 138 -8.72 -5.85 -3.73
CA THR A 138 -7.66 -5.41 -4.65
C THR A 138 -7.03 -6.59 -5.39
N LEU A 139 -6.73 -7.67 -4.69
CA LEU A 139 -6.16 -8.90 -5.28
C LEU A 139 -7.11 -9.50 -6.32
N GLY A 140 -8.40 -9.60 -6.01
CA GLY A 140 -9.42 -10.07 -6.94
C GLY A 140 -9.53 -9.18 -8.19
N MET A 141 -9.47 -7.86 -8.01
CA MET A 141 -9.49 -6.91 -9.12
C MET A 141 -8.22 -6.97 -9.97
N THR A 142 -7.06 -7.20 -9.35
CA THR A 142 -5.79 -7.42 -10.06
C THR A 142 -5.89 -8.66 -10.97
N ALA A 143 -6.38 -9.78 -10.42
CA ALA A 143 -6.58 -11.02 -11.18
C ALA A 143 -7.60 -10.83 -12.33
N TYR A 144 -8.69 -10.10 -12.08
CA TYR A 144 -9.67 -9.77 -13.12
C TYR A 144 -9.05 -8.92 -14.23
N SER A 145 -8.31 -7.87 -13.86
CA SER A 145 -7.61 -7.00 -14.82
C SER A 145 -6.62 -7.79 -15.68
N TYR A 146 -5.83 -8.64 -15.05
CA TYR A 146 -4.86 -9.50 -15.75
C TYR A 146 -5.54 -10.42 -16.77
N ARG A 147 -6.65 -11.08 -16.42
CA ARG A 147 -7.41 -11.95 -17.33
C ARG A 147 -7.99 -11.18 -18.52
N ARG A 148 -8.37 -9.90 -18.33
CA ARG A 148 -9.07 -9.13 -19.36
C ARG A 148 -8.15 -8.41 -20.33
N VAL A 149 -7.00 -7.94 -19.89
CA VAL A 149 -6.07 -7.13 -20.71
C VAL A 149 -4.67 -7.74 -20.86
N GLY A 150 -4.41 -8.91 -20.24
CA GLY A 150 -3.13 -9.63 -20.36
C GLY A 150 -1.99 -9.01 -19.54
N HIS A 151 -2.25 -7.94 -18.80
CA HIS A 151 -1.28 -7.27 -17.94
C HIS A 151 -2.00 -6.56 -16.79
N GLY A 152 -1.37 -6.51 -15.64
CA GLY A 152 -1.88 -5.80 -14.45
C GLY A 152 -1.53 -4.31 -14.44
#